data_79681c3f941447dc73c29fa3c4ef88ff
#
_entry.id   79681c3f941447dc73c29fa3c4ef88ff
#
_cell.length_a   1.000
_cell.length_b   1.000
_cell.length_c   1.000
_cell.angle_alpha   90.00
_cell.angle_beta   90.00
_cell.angle_gamma   90.00
#
_symmetry.space_group_name_H-M   'P 1'
#
loop_
_entity.id
_entity.type
_entity.pdbx_description
1 polymer ?
#
loop_
_entity_poly.entity_id
_entity_poly.type
_entity_poly.pdbx_seq_one_letter_code
_entity_poly.pdbx_strand_id
1 'polypeptide(L)'
;KISYIEIRKSEDNNLRYKEHFHCEFSIGALIKGTTILSFENKKYHLNKNELAVFNPFELHSCNPYKNQKRSYYMMYVDTQWLFNLQKNIFEVNEFIPIKSAIIKSEKYYSKFIFLCEKIIDSNVLYLEQEALLEEFFSEIFINFLDKKRKKETFEIEKLKKAKKYIEKYFYKNITLFEISQHCELSPYHFSRSFKKAFGISPHKFLMNMRIEKAKKLLKEKSIVDVAYEVGFYDQSHFHKVFKSYTAATPFEYKNYTPNF
;
A
#
# COMPACT_ATOMS: atom_id res chain seq x y z
N LYS A 1 20.11 -7.11 5.29
CA LYS A 1 18.69 -6.67 5.31
C LYS A 1 18.15 -6.68 3.89
N ILE A 2 17.01 -7.30 3.66
CA ILE A 2 16.38 -7.37 2.33
C ILE A 2 15.85 -5.99 1.95
N SER A 3 16.31 -5.43 0.83
CA SER A 3 16.02 -4.04 0.43
C SER A 3 14.62 -3.85 -0.18
N TYR A 4 14.03 -4.91 -0.73
CA TYR A 4 12.75 -4.88 -1.44
C TYR A 4 11.54 -5.22 -0.56
N ILE A 5 11.73 -5.36 0.77
CA ILE A 5 10.65 -5.52 1.73
C ILE A 5 10.79 -4.57 2.92
N GLU A 6 9.66 -4.24 3.53
CA GLU A 6 9.58 -3.58 4.84
C GLU A 6 8.53 -4.32 5.68
N ILE A 7 8.91 -4.74 6.89
CA ILE A 7 7.98 -5.33 7.85
C ILE A 7 7.77 -4.35 8.99
N ARG A 8 6.52 -4.20 9.40
CA ARG A 8 6.14 -3.45 10.60
C ARG A 8 5.41 -4.38 11.55
N LYS A 9 5.94 -4.51 12.73
CA LYS A 9 5.26 -5.08 13.88
C LYS A 9 4.63 -3.95 14.68
N SER A 10 3.36 -4.07 15.00
CA SER A 10 2.65 -3.11 15.84
C SER A 10 2.01 -3.84 17.00
N GLU A 11 2.22 -3.32 18.22
CA GLU A 11 1.73 -3.93 19.43
C GLU A 11 0.78 -2.99 20.17
N ASP A 12 -0.33 -3.55 20.65
CA ASP A 12 -1.34 -2.93 21.52
C ASP A 12 -1.74 -1.48 21.13
N ASN A 13 -1.85 -1.20 19.83
CA ASN A 13 -2.24 0.11 19.33
C ASN A 13 -3.72 0.19 18.94
N ASN A 14 -4.27 1.39 19.01
CA ASN A 14 -5.62 1.73 18.56
C ASN A 14 -5.64 2.86 17.53
N LEU A 15 -4.52 3.09 16.83
CA LEU A 15 -4.40 4.15 15.82
C LEU A 15 -5.40 3.97 14.70
N ARG A 16 -5.96 5.10 14.24
CA ARG A 16 -6.91 5.16 13.13
C ARG A 16 -6.30 5.83 11.93
N TYR A 17 -6.59 5.26 10.77
CA TYR A 17 -6.10 5.71 9.49
C TYR A 17 -7.26 6.15 8.61
N LYS A 18 -7.07 7.25 7.87
CA LYS A 18 -7.96 7.57 6.74
C LYS A 18 -7.79 6.53 5.64
N GLU A 19 -8.75 6.50 4.73
CA GLU A 19 -8.60 5.73 3.50
C GLU A 19 -7.36 6.21 2.73
N HIS A 20 -6.48 5.27 2.42
CA HIS A 20 -5.20 5.47 1.75
C HIS A 20 -4.87 4.24 0.90
N PHE A 21 -3.84 4.34 0.11
CA PHE A 21 -3.23 3.21 -0.59
C PHE A 21 -1.72 3.19 -0.35
N HIS A 22 -1.09 2.08 -0.66
CA HIS A 22 0.36 1.95 -0.75
C HIS A 22 0.78 1.80 -2.21
N CYS A 23 1.97 2.28 -2.57
CA CYS A 23 2.55 2.07 -3.91
C CYS A 23 3.07 0.64 -4.06
N GLU A 24 3.48 0.03 -2.96
CA GLU A 24 3.90 -1.34 -2.84
C GLU A 24 2.70 -2.27 -2.62
N PHE A 25 2.87 -3.54 -2.98
CA PHE A 25 1.99 -4.59 -2.51
C PHE A 25 2.10 -4.70 -0.99
N SER A 26 0.99 -4.90 -0.29
CA SER A 26 1.03 -5.09 1.15
C SER A 26 0.16 -6.23 1.62
N ILE A 27 0.66 -6.96 2.62
CA ILE A 27 -0.02 -8.08 3.24
C ILE A 27 0.16 -8.01 4.76
N GLY A 28 -0.90 -8.30 5.51
CA GLY A 28 -0.86 -8.20 6.97
C GLY A 28 -1.72 -9.21 7.67
N ALA A 29 -1.38 -9.46 8.93
CA ALA A 29 -2.08 -10.40 9.80
C ALA A 29 -2.23 -9.86 11.22
N LEU A 30 -3.40 -10.05 11.82
CA LEU A 30 -3.62 -9.73 13.23
C LEU A 30 -3.06 -10.83 14.14
N ILE A 31 -2.26 -10.43 15.11
CA ILE A 31 -1.81 -11.28 16.21
C ILE A 31 -2.87 -11.29 17.32
N LYS A 32 -3.46 -10.08 17.58
CA LYS A 32 -4.43 -9.86 18.66
C LYS A 32 -5.43 -8.77 18.25
N GLY A 33 -6.67 -8.90 18.70
CA GLY A 33 -7.74 -7.94 18.47
C GLY A 33 -8.49 -8.17 17.15
N THR A 34 -9.34 -7.20 16.79
CA THR A 34 -10.15 -7.21 15.55
C THR A 34 -10.01 -5.87 14.84
N THR A 35 -9.98 -5.92 13.52
CA THR A 35 -9.89 -4.73 12.64
C THR A 35 -11.11 -4.66 11.73
N ILE A 36 -11.62 -3.44 11.54
CA ILE A 36 -12.53 -3.14 10.44
C ILE A 36 -11.68 -2.77 9.23
N LEU A 37 -11.69 -3.61 8.23
CA LEU A 37 -11.13 -3.35 6.92
C LEU A 37 -12.22 -2.70 6.06
N SER A 38 -11.98 -1.47 5.59
CA SER A 38 -12.80 -0.83 4.55
C SER A 38 -12.09 -0.98 3.21
N PHE A 39 -12.78 -1.59 2.24
CA PHE A 39 -12.28 -1.86 0.90
C PHE A 39 -13.45 -1.87 -0.10
N GLU A 40 -13.32 -1.22 -1.25
CA GLU A 40 -14.37 -1.14 -2.29
C GLU A 40 -15.76 -0.72 -1.74
N ASN A 41 -15.80 0.29 -0.87
CA ASN A 41 -17.02 0.77 -0.19
C ASN A 41 -17.72 -0.28 0.69
N LYS A 42 -17.08 -1.40 0.99
CA LYS A 42 -17.55 -2.44 1.92
C LYS A 42 -16.69 -2.45 3.17
N LYS A 43 -17.28 -2.96 4.26
CA LYS A 43 -16.59 -3.15 5.53
C LYS A 43 -16.54 -4.62 5.87
N TYR A 44 -15.38 -5.07 6.26
CA TYR A 44 -15.13 -6.46 6.64
C TYR A 44 -14.54 -6.50 8.06
N HIS A 45 -14.90 -7.51 8.82
CA HIS A 45 -14.18 -7.83 10.04
C HIS A 45 -13.00 -8.71 9.70
N LEU A 46 -11.80 -8.24 9.98
CA LEU A 46 -10.57 -9.00 9.89
C LEU A 46 -10.23 -9.50 11.30
N ASN A 47 -10.03 -10.81 11.42
CA ASN A 47 -9.73 -11.48 12.67
C ASN A 47 -8.41 -12.23 12.57
N LYS A 48 -7.98 -12.82 13.69
CA LYS A 48 -6.88 -13.78 13.69
C LYS A 48 -7.19 -14.93 12.71
N ASN A 49 -6.15 -15.56 12.16
CA ASN A 49 -6.19 -16.61 11.13
C ASN A 49 -6.67 -16.14 9.74
N GLU A 50 -6.74 -14.82 9.51
CA GLU A 50 -7.01 -14.22 8.21
C GLU A 50 -5.86 -13.28 7.81
N LEU A 51 -5.59 -13.18 6.50
CA LEU A 51 -4.64 -12.22 5.94
C LEU A 51 -5.40 -11.10 5.25
N ALA A 52 -5.02 -9.86 5.51
CA ALA A 52 -5.41 -8.72 4.68
C ALA A 52 -4.39 -8.56 3.55
N VAL A 53 -4.86 -8.37 2.33
CA VAL A 53 -4.01 -8.23 1.14
C VAL A 53 -4.45 -7.00 0.37
N PHE A 54 -3.50 -6.14 0.01
CA PHE A 54 -3.76 -4.95 -0.80
C PHE A 54 -2.77 -4.91 -1.96
N ASN A 55 -3.32 -4.95 -3.16
CA ASN A 55 -2.51 -4.72 -4.35
C ASN A 55 -2.04 -3.26 -4.42
N PRO A 56 -1.00 -2.95 -5.19
CA PRO A 56 -0.54 -1.57 -5.34
C PRO A 56 -1.68 -0.63 -5.74
N PHE A 57 -1.76 0.51 -5.06
CA PHE A 57 -2.75 1.56 -5.29
C PHE A 57 -4.22 1.20 -4.97
N GLU A 58 -4.48 0.11 -4.27
CA GLU A 58 -5.82 -0.21 -3.78
C GLU A 58 -6.17 0.61 -2.54
N LEU A 59 -7.25 1.38 -2.66
CA LEU A 59 -7.75 2.24 -1.58
C LEU A 59 -8.37 1.39 -0.46
N HIS A 60 -7.85 1.56 0.75
CA HIS A 60 -8.32 0.83 1.92
C HIS A 60 -8.13 1.62 3.22
N SER A 61 -8.73 1.16 4.28
CA SER A 61 -8.36 1.53 5.64
C SER A 61 -8.55 0.35 6.59
N CYS A 62 -7.63 0.22 7.55
CA CYS A 62 -7.67 -0.79 8.61
C CYS A 62 -7.78 -0.10 9.95
N ASN A 63 -8.97 -0.10 10.55
CA ASN A 63 -9.21 0.60 11.80
C ASN A 63 -9.64 -0.35 12.92
N PRO A 64 -9.24 -0.11 14.18
CA PRO A 64 -9.58 -0.99 15.29
C PRO A 64 -11.10 -1.05 15.49
N TYR A 65 -11.62 -2.25 15.73
CA TYR A 65 -13.03 -2.43 16.08
C TYR A 65 -13.31 -1.83 17.46
N LYS A 66 -14.32 -0.97 17.58
CA LYS A 66 -14.73 -0.31 18.82
C LYS A 66 -13.57 0.29 19.64
N ASN A 67 -12.55 0.86 18.99
CA ASN A 67 -11.35 1.40 19.61
C ASN A 67 -10.51 0.41 20.46
N GLN A 68 -10.71 -0.89 20.31
CA GLN A 68 -9.92 -1.90 20.99
C GLN A 68 -8.48 -1.88 20.51
N LYS A 69 -7.54 -2.15 21.41
CA LYS A 69 -6.14 -2.35 21.04
C LYS A 69 -5.98 -3.59 20.19
N ARG A 70 -5.07 -3.53 19.24
CA ARG A 70 -4.71 -4.63 18.35
C ARG A 70 -3.21 -4.74 18.17
N SER A 71 -2.75 -5.94 17.87
CA SER A 71 -1.37 -6.21 17.48
C SER A 71 -1.36 -6.91 16.14
N TYR A 72 -0.43 -6.54 15.26
CA TYR A 72 -0.38 -7.07 13.89
C TYR A 72 1.01 -6.99 13.28
N TYR A 73 1.26 -7.82 12.28
CA TYR A 73 2.30 -7.63 11.29
C TYR A 73 1.74 -7.03 10.01
N MET A 74 2.50 -6.15 9.38
CA MET A 74 2.26 -5.64 8.03
C MET A 74 3.58 -5.71 7.25
N MET A 75 3.56 -6.39 6.11
CA MET A 75 4.69 -6.48 5.19
C MET A 75 4.36 -5.71 3.91
N TYR A 76 5.28 -4.85 3.51
CA TYR A 76 5.26 -4.11 2.24
C TYR A 76 6.33 -4.71 1.34
N VAL A 77 5.96 -5.01 0.10
CA VAL A 77 6.86 -5.70 -0.85
C VAL A 77 6.93 -4.93 -2.15
N ASP A 78 8.15 -4.74 -2.65
CA ASP A 78 8.38 -4.09 -3.94
C ASP A 78 7.61 -4.81 -5.05
N THR A 79 6.82 -4.05 -5.81
CA THR A 79 5.96 -4.62 -6.86
C THR A 79 6.76 -5.16 -8.04
N GLN A 80 7.94 -4.60 -8.31
CA GLN A 80 8.78 -5.09 -9.39
C GLN A 80 9.39 -6.45 -9.05
N TRP A 81 9.80 -6.64 -7.79
CA TRP A 81 10.28 -7.94 -7.32
C TRP A 81 9.18 -9.00 -7.43
N LEU A 82 7.96 -8.69 -6.97
CA LEU A 82 6.81 -9.60 -7.10
C LEU A 82 6.43 -9.89 -8.55
N PHE A 83 6.52 -8.90 -9.44
CA PHE A 83 6.30 -9.11 -10.86
C PHE A 83 7.34 -10.06 -11.47
N ASN A 84 8.61 -9.91 -11.11
CA ASN A 84 9.66 -10.82 -11.55
C ASN A 84 9.40 -12.25 -11.06
N LEU A 85 8.96 -12.41 -9.80
CA LEU A 85 8.55 -13.72 -9.28
C LEU A 85 7.37 -14.32 -10.05
N GLN A 86 6.34 -13.50 -10.37
CA GLN A 86 5.21 -13.95 -11.19
C GLN A 86 5.65 -14.39 -12.59
N LYS A 87 6.61 -13.69 -13.21
CA LYS A 87 7.18 -14.07 -14.51
C LYS A 87 7.90 -15.42 -14.48
N ASN A 88 8.52 -15.78 -13.38
CA ASN A 88 9.18 -17.08 -13.23
C ASN A 88 8.18 -18.24 -13.09
N ILE A 89 6.94 -17.94 -12.66
CA ILE A 89 5.89 -18.95 -12.42
C ILE A 89 4.90 -18.99 -13.57
N PHE A 90 4.63 -17.83 -14.21
CA PHE A 90 3.58 -17.65 -15.23
C PHE A 90 4.10 -16.84 -16.41
N GLU A 91 3.49 -17.03 -17.59
CA GLU A 91 3.71 -16.16 -18.75
C GLU A 91 2.91 -14.85 -18.59
N VAL A 92 3.51 -13.85 -17.94
CA VAL A 92 2.88 -12.55 -17.67
C VAL A 92 3.74 -11.38 -18.11
N ASN A 93 3.12 -10.31 -18.62
CA ASN A 93 3.78 -9.08 -19.09
C ASN A 93 3.62 -7.90 -18.13
N GLU A 94 2.82 -8.06 -17.08
CA GLU A 94 2.61 -7.06 -16.02
C GLU A 94 2.22 -7.77 -14.72
N PHE A 95 2.33 -7.05 -13.60
CA PHE A 95 1.92 -7.57 -12.30
C PHE A 95 0.43 -7.93 -12.30
N ILE A 96 0.12 -9.17 -11.94
CA ILE A 96 -1.26 -9.66 -11.79
C ILE A 96 -1.68 -9.52 -10.33
N PRO A 97 -2.77 -8.80 -10.03
CA PRO A 97 -3.25 -8.60 -8.68
C PRO A 97 -3.82 -9.88 -8.06
N ILE A 98 -3.83 -9.92 -6.74
CA ILE A 98 -4.59 -10.91 -5.98
C ILE A 98 -6.06 -10.49 -5.97
N LYS A 99 -6.96 -11.45 -6.17
CA LYS A 99 -8.39 -11.19 -6.35
C LYS A 99 -9.08 -10.71 -5.08
N SER A 100 -8.69 -11.20 -3.92
CA SER A 100 -9.39 -10.95 -2.66
C SER A 100 -8.57 -10.11 -1.69
N ALA A 101 -9.20 -9.08 -1.11
CA ALA A 101 -8.59 -8.30 -0.03
C ALA A 101 -8.44 -9.08 1.29
N ILE A 102 -9.08 -10.25 1.42
CA ILE A 102 -8.95 -11.11 2.60
C ILE A 102 -8.75 -12.55 2.13
N ILE A 103 -7.69 -13.19 2.65
CA ILE A 103 -7.44 -14.61 2.52
C ILE A 103 -7.82 -15.28 3.86
N LYS A 104 -8.89 -16.05 3.84
CA LYS A 104 -9.36 -16.83 5.01
C LYS A 104 -8.72 -18.21 4.98
N SER A 105 -7.54 -18.32 5.56
CA SER A 105 -6.78 -19.57 5.62
C SER A 105 -5.79 -19.56 6.77
N GLU A 106 -6.02 -20.40 7.74
CA GLU A 106 -5.11 -20.60 8.88
C GLU A 106 -3.73 -21.06 8.42
N LYS A 107 -3.65 -21.89 7.37
CA LYS A 107 -2.39 -22.35 6.77
C LYS A 107 -1.53 -21.15 6.34
N TYR A 108 -2.10 -20.23 5.51
CA TYR A 108 -1.34 -19.10 5.00
C TYR A 108 -1.12 -18.02 6.06
N TYR A 109 -2.04 -17.87 7.01
CA TYR A 109 -1.83 -17.03 8.19
C TYR A 109 -0.60 -17.49 8.98
N SER A 110 -0.51 -18.79 9.33
CA SER A 110 0.60 -19.32 10.11
C SER A 110 1.94 -19.23 9.35
N LYS A 111 1.94 -19.52 8.04
CA LYS A 111 3.12 -19.31 7.19
C LYS A 111 3.56 -17.84 7.15
N PHE A 112 2.63 -16.89 7.08
CA PHE A 112 2.95 -15.46 7.08
C PHE A 112 3.53 -14.99 8.40
N ILE A 113 2.96 -15.40 9.53
CA ILE A 113 3.50 -15.07 10.85
C ILE A 113 4.93 -15.61 10.99
N PHE A 114 5.14 -16.90 10.66
CA PHE A 114 6.45 -17.52 10.66
C PHE A 114 7.45 -16.77 9.77
N LEU A 115 7.05 -16.42 8.56
CA LEU A 115 7.86 -15.62 7.63
C LEU A 115 8.28 -14.28 8.25
N CYS A 116 7.31 -13.52 8.81
CA CYS A 116 7.61 -12.25 9.46
C CYS A 116 8.63 -12.39 10.58
N GLU A 117 8.48 -13.41 11.43
CA GLU A 117 9.40 -13.68 12.53
C GLU A 117 10.80 -14.02 12.03
N LYS A 118 10.91 -14.87 10.99
CA LYS A 118 12.20 -15.23 10.38
C LYS A 118 12.91 -14.06 9.69
N ILE A 119 12.16 -13.18 9.04
CA ILE A 119 12.74 -12.01 8.39
C ILE A 119 13.24 -10.97 9.40
N ILE A 120 12.57 -10.86 10.55
CA ILE A 120 12.96 -9.91 11.61
C ILE A 120 14.16 -10.46 12.41
N ASP A 121 14.31 -11.77 12.50
CA ASP A 121 15.40 -12.41 13.26
C ASP A 121 16.75 -12.19 12.54
N SER A 122 17.63 -11.45 13.18
CA SER A 122 18.99 -11.16 12.67
C SER A 122 19.90 -12.39 12.60
N ASN A 123 19.54 -13.50 13.24
CA ASN A 123 20.33 -14.75 13.22
C ASN A 123 20.01 -15.63 12.00
N VAL A 124 18.93 -15.33 11.26
CA VAL A 124 18.56 -16.06 10.05
C VAL A 124 19.39 -15.55 8.88
N LEU A 125 20.01 -16.45 8.13
CA LEU A 125 20.82 -16.10 6.98
C LEU A 125 20.00 -15.42 5.88
N TYR A 126 20.60 -14.45 5.21
CA TYR A 126 19.96 -13.69 4.13
C TYR A 126 19.36 -14.61 3.05
N LEU A 127 20.10 -15.61 2.62
CA LEU A 127 19.66 -16.57 1.60
C LEU A 127 18.44 -17.40 2.08
N GLU A 128 18.38 -17.75 3.36
CA GLU A 128 17.22 -18.44 3.94
C GLU A 128 15.99 -17.53 3.96
N GLN A 129 16.18 -16.25 4.31
CA GLN A 129 15.10 -15.26 4.28
C GLN A 129 14.54 -15.07 2.87
N GLU A 130 15.41 -14.98 1.84
CA GLU A 130 14.98 -14.88 0.44
C GLU A 130 14.22 -16.14 0.00
N ALA A 131 14.70 -17.31 0.30
CA ALA A 131 14.03 -18.57 -0.04
C ALA A 131 12.61 -18.66 0.58
N LEU A 132 12.47 -18.27 1.84
CA LEU A 132 11.17 -18.23 2.52
C LEU A 132 10.19 -17.24 1.89
N LEU A 133 10.69 -16.07 1.45
CA LEU A 133 9.89 -15.08 0.74
C LEU A 133 9.40 -15.61 -0.61
N GLU A 134 10.30 -16.17 -1.41
CA GLU A 134 9.95 -16.73 -2.71
C GLU A 134 8.96 -17.88 -2.59
N GLU A 135 9.15 -18.79 -1.63
CA GLU A 135 8.22 -19.89 -1.39
C GLU A 135 6.83 -19.37 -1.01
N PHE A 136 6.76 -18.46 -0.03
CA PHE A 136 5.49 -17.92 0.44
C PHE A 136 4.71 -17.21 -0.67
N PHE A 137 5.35 -16.28 -1.39
CA PHE A 137 4.67 -15.52 -2.44
C PHE A 137 4.35 -16.36 -3.67
N SER A 138 5.18 -17.36 -3.99
CA SER A 138 4.86 -18.33 -5.05
C SER A 138 3.58 -19.10 -4.74
N GLU A 139 3.43 -19.62 -3.52
CA GLU A 139 2.19 -20.29 -3.12
C GLU A 139 0.98 -19.35 -3.13
N ILE A 140 1.14 -18.12 -2.65
CA ILE A 140 0.08 -17.10 -2.68
C ILE A 140 -0.36 -16.84 -4.13
N PHE A 141 0.56 -16.66 -5.06
CA PHE A 141 0.23 -16.39 -6.46
C PHE A 141 -0.42 -17.57 -7.15
N ILE A 142 0.07 -18.79 -6.94
CA ILE A 142 -0.52 -20.00 -7.53
C ILE A 142 -2.00 -20.15 -7.13
N ASN A 143 -2.35 -19.81 -5.89
CA ASN A 143 -3.67 -20.07 -5.33
C ASN A 143 -4.65 -18.88 -5.40
N PHE A 144 -4.18 -17.63 -5.47
CA PHE A 144 -5.04 -16.45 -5.26
C PHE A 144 -4.98 -15.38 -6.34
N LEU A 145 -4.18 -15.54 -7.41
CA LEU A 145 -4.16 -14.58 -8.51
C LEU A 145 -5.51 -14.43 -9.21
N ASP A 146 -5.83 -13.24 -9.64
CA ASP A 146 -6.99 -12.98 -10.51
C ASP A 146 -6.69 -13.36 -11.96
N LYS A 147 -6.85 -14.64 -12.27
CA LYS A 147 -6.64 -15.19 -13.64
C LYS A 147 -7.73 -14.78 -14.64
N LYS A 148 -8.86 -14.21 -14.19
CA LYS A 148 -9.99 -13.79 -15.03
C LYS A 148 -9.99 -12.27 -15.23
N ARG A 149 -8.93 -11.72 -15.81
CA ARG A 149 -8.88 -10.30 -16.11
C ARG A 149 -9.86 -9.93 -17.22
N LYS A 150 -10.80 -9.03 -16.93
CA LYS A 150 -11.67 -8.45 -17.96
C LYS A 150 -10.85 -7.56 -18.88
N LYS A 151 -11.12 -7.64 -20.20
CA LYS A 151 -10.53 -6.73 -21.19
C LYS A 151 -10.86 -5.28 -20.76
N GLU A 152 -9.83 -4.45 -20.61
CA GLU A 152 -10.00 -3.08 -20.18
C GLU A 152 -10.73 -2.25 -21.24
N THR A 153 -11.58 -1.32 -20.79
CA THR A 153 -12.23 -0.38 -21.68
C THR A 153 -11.27 0.75 -22.04
N PHE A 154 -11.45 1.35 -23.22
CA PHE A 154 -10.67 2.50 -23.69
C PHE A 154 -10.66 3.65 -22.67
N GLU A 155 -11.77 3.86 -21.94
CA GLU A 155 -11.86 4.86 -20.88
C GLU A 155 -10.92 4.53 -19.70
N ILE A 156 -10.83 3.28 -19.27
CA ILE A 156 -9.92 2.84 -18.21
C ILE A 156 -8.46 3.06 -18.60
N GLU A 157 -8.10 2.85 -19.87
CA GLU A 157 -6.74 3.12 -20.36
C GLU A 157 -6.40 4.61 -20.28
N LYS A 158 -7.33 5.53 -20.65
CA LYS A 158 -7.16 6.97 -20.48
C LYS A 158 -6.95 7.36 -19.00
N LEU A 159 -7.74 6.79 -18.10
CA LEU A 159 -7.61 7.03 -16.66
C LEU A 159 -6.29 6.47 -16.09
N LYS A 160 -5.79 5.36 -16.61
CA LYS A 160 -4.44 4.85 -16.27
C LYS A 160 -3.33 5.78 -16.75
N LYS A 161 -3.47 6.43 -17.92
CA LYS A 161 -2.52 7.47 -18.36
C LYS A 161 -2.50 8.64 -17.37
N ALA A 162 -3.68 9.12 -16.94
CA ALA A 162 -3.79 10.16 -15.92
C ALA A 162 -3.12 9.74 -14.60
N LYS A 163 -3.34 8.52 -14.15
CA LYS A 163 -2.69 7.97 -12.96
C LYS A 163 -1.16 8.00 -13.09
N LYS A 164 -0.60 7.49 -14.19
CA LYS A 164 0.84 7.55 -14.49
C LYS A 164 1.38 8.98 -14.55
N TYR A 165 0.58 9.92 -15.06
CA TYR A 165 0.95 11.33 -15.08
C TYR A 165 1.08 11.89 -13.66
N ILE A 166 0.10 11.64 -12.79
CA ILE A 166 0.18 12.03 -11.37
C ILE A 166 1.38 11.38 -10.68
N GLU A 167 1.61 10.09 -10.88
CA GLU A 167 2.75 9.35 -10.32
C GLU A 167 4.11 9.95 -10.74
N LYS A 168 4.21 10.42 -11.97
CA LYS A 168 5.44 11.04 -12.49
C LYS A 168 5.67 12.46 -12.01
N TYR A 169 4.59 13.24 -11.83
CA TYR A 169 4.68 14.68 -11.58
C TYR A 169 4.09 15.12 -10.23
N PHE A 170 3.87 14.21 -9.27
CA PHE A 170 3.25 14.49 -7.96
C PHE A 170 3.92 15.60 -7.17
N TYR A 171 5.23 15.81 -7.36
CA TYR A 171 6.02 16.86 -6.70
C TYR A 171 5.76 18.27 -7.27
N LYS A 172 5.15 18.38 -8.43
CA LYS A 172 4.76 19.65 -9.07
C LYS A 172 3.38 20.10 -8.63
N ASN A 173 3.10 21.39 -8.79
CA ASN A 173 1.75 21.91 -8.60
C ASN A 173 0.87 21.62 -9.84
N ILE A 174 0.54 20.33 -10.04
CA ILE A 174 -0.30 19.89 -11.15
C ILE A 174 -1.78 20.17 -10.87
N THR A 175 -2.48 20.72 -11.85
CA THR A 175 -3.90 21.05 -11.77
C THR A 175 -4.79 19.95 -12.32
N LEU A 176 -6.05 19.93 -11.88
CA LEU A 176 -7.06 19.01 -12.44
C LEU A 176 -7.21 19.19 -13.95
N PHE A 177 -7.11 20.44 -14.42
CA PHE A 177 -7.18 20.78 -15.84
C PHE A 177 -6.04 20.15 -16.63
N GLU A 178 -4.78 20.30 -16.19
CA GLU A 178 -3.62 19.70 -16.86
C GLU A 178 -3.72 18.17 -16.94
N ILE A 179 -4.12 17.51 -15.83
CA ILE A 179 -4.26 16.05 -15.83
C ILE A 179 -5.37 15.61 -16.80
N SER A 180 -6.49 16.34 -16.82
CA SER A 180 -7.63 15.99 -17.69
C SER A 180 -7.30 16.18 -19.17
N GLN A 181 -6.55 17.23 -19.52
CA GLN A 181 -6.06 17.45 -20.89
C GLN A 181 -5.13 16.32 -21.33
N HIS A 182 -4.23 15.85 -20.43
CA HIS A 182 -3.30 14.77 -20.75
C HIS A 182 -4.01 13.45 -21.09
N CYS A 183 -5.23 13.23 -20.62
CA CYS A 183 -6.05 12.07 -20.97
C CYS A 183 -7.24 12.38 -21.88
N GLU A 184 -7.27 13.56 -22.48
CA GLU A 184 -8.31 13.98 -23.45
C GLU A 184 -9.73 13.89 -22.88
N LEU A 185 -9.92 14.34 -21.65
CA LEU A 185 -11.20 14.40 -20.97
C LEU A 185 -11.48 15.82 -20.46
N SER A 186 -12.74 16.20 -20.32
CA SER A 186 -13.07 17.42 -19.58
C SER A 186 -12.77 17.23 -18.08
N PRO A 187 -12.40 18.30 -17.33
CA PRO A 187 -12.09 18.20 -15.91
C PRO A 187 -13.20 17.54 -15.08
N TYR A 188 -14.45 17.85 -15.40
CA TYR A 188 -15.61 17.27 -14.71
C TYR A 188 -15.75 15.77 -14.98
N HIS A 189 -15.71 15.38 -16.25
CA HIS A 189 -15.80 13.97 -16.66
C HIS A 189 -14.63 13.17 -16.10
N PHE A 190 -13.40 13.68 -16.21
CA PHE A 190 -12.21 13.07 -15.64
C PHE A 190 -12.36 12.82 -14.14
N SER A 191 -12.74 13.85 -13.35
CA SER A 191 -12.87 13.70 -11.89
C SER A 191 -13.87 12.63 -11.48
N ARG A 192 -15.02 12.55 -12.16
CA ARG A 192 -16.06 11.54 -11.89
C ARG A 192 -15.61 10.13 -12.31
N SER A 193 -15.09 9.99 -13.52
CA SER A 193 -14.63 8.70 -14.05
C SER A 193 -13.44 8.18 -13.25
N PHE A 194 -12.48 9.04 -12.88
CA PHE A 194 -11.35 8.66 -12.04
C PHE A 194 -11.81 8.14 -10.68
N LYS A 195 -12.72 8.88 -10.01
CA LYS A 195 -13.29 8.44 -8.73
C LYS A 195 -14.08 7.13 -8.86
N LYS A 196 -14.85 6.96 -9.95
CA LYS A 196 -15.59 5.73 -10.22
C LYS A 196 -14.65 4.53 -10.45
N ALA A 197 -13.56 4.74 -11.18
CA ALA A 197 -12.61 3.67 -11.55
C ALA A 197 -11.68 3.28 -10.39
N PHE A 198 -11.20 4.25 -9.61
CA PHE A 198 -10.16 4.05 -8.58
C PHE A 198 -10.66 4.27 -7.14
N GLY A 199 -11.94 4.54 -6.93
CA GLY A 199 -12.52 4.77 -5.60
C GLY A 199 -12.13 6.08 -4.93
N ILE A 200 -11.18 6.82 -5.47
CA ILE A 200 -10.55 8.02 -4.88
C ILE A 200 -10.56 9.19 -5.88
N SER A 201 -10.74 10.43 -5.39
CA SER A 201 -10.64 11.59 -6.26
C SER A 201 -9.18 11.85 -6.69
N PRO A 202 -8.94 12.47 -7.88
CA PRO A 202 -7.58 12.80 -8.36
C PRO A 202 -6.74 13.56 -7.33
N HIS A 203 -7.33 14.55 -6.64
CA HIS A 203 -6.63 15.32 -5.61
C HIS A 203 -6.23 14.45 -4.39
N LYS A 204 -7.12 13.59 -3.89
CA LYS A 204 -6.78 12.68 -2.80
C LYS A 204 -5.71 11.68 -3.22
N PHE A 205 -5.75 11.22 -4.48
CA PHE A 205 -4.74 10.34 -5.05
C PHE A 205 -3.37 11.05 -5.06
N LEU A 206 -3.30 12.30 -5.55
CA LEU A 206 -2.09 13.12 -5.53
C LEU A 206 -1.53 13.29 -4.10
N MET A 207 -2.40 13.63 -3.14
CA MET A 207 -1.96 13.79 -1.74
C MET A 207 -1.40 12.49 -1.17
N ASN A 208 -2.04 11.36 -1.43
CA ASN A 208 -1.54 10.07 -0.98
C ASN A 208 -0.17 9.74 -1.60
N MET A 209 0.02 9.99 -2.91
CA MET A 209 1.32 9.82 -3.58
C MET A 209 2.42 10.64 -2.92
N ARG A 210 2.15 11.91 -2.59
CA ARG A 210 3.09 12.77 -1.87
C ARG A 210 3.47 12.19 -0.50
N ILE A 211 2.49 11.66 0.24
CA ILE A 211 2.74 11.06 1.55
C ILE A 211 3.53 9.75 1.42
N GLU A 212 3.22 8.89 0.45
CA GLU A 212 3.98 7.66 0.22
C GLU A 212 5.46 7.95 -0.12
N LYS A 213 5.70 8.98 -0.94
CA LYS A 213 7.07 9.40 -1.23
C LYS A 213 7.75 10.03 -0.02
N ALA A 214 7.03 10.85 0.76
CA ALA A 214 7.56 11.46 1.97
C ALA A 214 8.02 10.42 3.00
N LYS A 215 7.28 9.31 3.18
CA LYS A 215 7.68 8.21 4.07
C LYS A 215 9.07 7.66 3.74
N LYS A 216 9.38 7.54 2.44
CA LYS A 216 10.70 7.05 1.98
C LYS A 216 11.79 8.09 2.25
N LEU A 217 11.55 9.35 1.90
CA LEU A 217 12.53 10.43 2.02
C LEU A 217 12.83 10.84 3.47
N LEU A 218 11.87 10.70 4.37
CA LEU A 218 12.07 11.02 5.80
C LEU A 218 13.15 10.17 6.47
N LYS A 219 13.49 9.01 5.91
CA LYS A 219 14.58 8.16 6.40
C LYS A 219 15.96 8.84 6.27
N GLU A 220 16.12 9.74 5.30
CA GLU A 220 17.42 10.31 4.91
C GLU A 220 17.47 11.83 4.99
N LYS A 221 16.34 12.53 4.81
CA LYS A 221 16.27 13.98 4.67
C LYS A 221 15.60 14.68 5.84
N SER A 222 15.79 16.00 5.95
CA SER A 222 15.08 16.82 6.92
C SER A 222 13.57 16.89 6.61
N ILE A 223 12.75 17.14 7.64
CA ILE A 223 11.29 17.24 7.46
C ILE A 223 10.92 18.40 6.54
N VAL A 224 11.66 19.49 6.62
CA VAL A 224 11.46 20.70 5.80
C VAL A 224 11.75 20.40 4.34
N ASP A 225 12.92 19.81 4.05
CA ASP A 225 13.29 19.45 2.66
C ASP A 225 12.31 18.46 2.05
N VAL A 226 11.89 17.45 2.84
CA VAL A 226 10.90 16.47 2.39
C VAL A 226 9.59 17.14 2.03
N ALA A 227 9.08 18.08 2.86
CA ALA A 227 7.82 18.76 2.58
C ALA A 227 7.85 19.46 1.20
N TYR A 228 8.90 20.20 0.90
CA TYR A 228 9.04 20.89 -0.39
C TYR A 228 9.28 19.90 -1.55
N GLU A 229 10.14 18.90 -1.37
CA GLU A 229 10.48 17.94 -2.41
C GLU A 229 9.26 17.11 -2.86
N VAL A 230 8.34 16.82 -1.96
CA VAL A 230 7.11 16.11 -2.32
C VAL A 230 5.97 17.04 -2.76
N GLY A 231 6.22 18.35 -2.88
CA GLY A 231 5.31 19.33 -3.47
C GLY A 231 4.34 20.00 -2.49
N PHE A 232 4.60 20.01 -1.18
CA PHE A 232 3.86 20.85 -0.25
C PHE A 232 4.41 22.27 -0.26
N TYR A 233 3.52 23.25 -0.16
CA TYR A 233 3.89 24.66 -0.14
C TYR A 233 4.44 25.10 1.22
N ASP A 234 3.96 24.48 2.32
CA ASP A 234 4.39 24.77 3.68
C ASP A 234 4.44 23.53 4.56
N GLN A 235 5.27 23.59 5.59
CA GLN A 235 5.50 22.50 6.53
C GLN A 235 4.24 22.20 7.39
N SER A 236 3.45 23.21 7.74
CA SER A 236 2.28 23.03 8.60
C SER A 236 1.20 22.23 7.89
N HIS A 237 0.95 22.52 6.59
CA HIS A 237 0.06 21.74 5.75
C HIS A 237 0.58 20.31 5.57
N PHE A 238 1.88 20.15 5.29
CA PHE A 238 2.52 18.83 5.22
C PHE A 238 2.28 18.01 6.50
N HIS A 239 2.55 18.58 7.68
CA HIS A 239 2.36 17.90 8.97
C HIS A 239 0.91 17.42 9.17
N LYS A 240 -0.09 18.28 8.90
CA LYS A 240 -1.51 17.94 9.03
C LYS A 240 -1.91 16.80 8.10
N VAL A 241 -1.50 16.90 6.83
CA VAL A 241 -1.82 15.87 5.84
C VAL A 241 -1.10 14.58 6.18
N PHE A 242 0.20 14.61 6.45
CA PHE A 242 1.00 13.44 6.79
C PHE A 242 0.39 12.67 7.98
N LYS A 243 0.12 13.38 9.09
CA LYS A 243 -0.51 12.76 10.28
C LYS A 243 -1.87 12.14 9.96
N SER A 244 -2.65 12.76 9.07
CA SER A 244 -3.97 12.23 8.71
C SER A 244 -3.92 10.90 7.95
N TYR A 245 -2.84 10.64 7.19
CA TYR A 245 -2.63 9.40 6.43
C TYR A 245 -1.86 8.33 7.22
N THR A 246 -0.93 8.74 8.08
CA THR A 246 -0.01 7.83 8.77
C THR A 246 -0.34 7.60 10.24
N ALA A 247 -1.26 8.40 10.80
CA ALA A 247 -1.59 8.49 12.23
C ALA A 247 -0.40 8.93 13.13
N ALA A 248 0.73 9.32 12.54
CA ALA A 248 1.93 9.85 13.21
C ALA A 248 2.36 11.18 12.57
N THR A 249 2.98 12.06 13.32
CA THR A 249 3.62 13.25 12.76
C THR A 249 4.86 12.83 11.92
N PRO A 250 5.34 13.69 10.98
CA PRO A 250 6.60 13.41 10.27
C PRO A 250 7.79 13.19 11.22
N PHE A 251 7.82 13.91 12.36
CA PHE A 251 8.85 13.76 13.37
C PHE A 251 8.78 12.40 14.08
N GLU A 252 7.61 12.02 14.57
CA GLU A 252 7.37 10.70 15.17
C GLU A 252 7.70 9.59 14.17
N TYR A 253 7.28 9.74 12.90
CA TYR A 253 7.54 8.76 11.86
C TYR A 253 9.02 8.61 11.53
N LYS A 254 9.78 9.72 11.46
CA LYS A 254 11.21 9.72 11.19
C LYS A 254 12.01 9.07 12.32
N ASN A 255 11.61 9.34 13.58
CA ASN A 255 12.28 8.83 14.76
C ASN A 255 11.74 7.47 15.23
N TYR A 256 10.66 7.00 14.59
CA TYR A 256 10.18 5.65 14.80
C TYR A 256 11.18 4.68 14.16
N THR A 257 12.14 4.24 14.96
CA THR A 257 12.88 3.01 14.67
C THR A 257 11.93 1.86 15.03
N PRO A 258 11.43 1.10 14.06
CA PRO A 258 10.83 -0.18 14.38
C PRO A 258 11.92 -0.96 15.14
N ASN A 259 11.60 -1.41 16.33
CA ASN A 259 12.45 -2.40 17.00
C ASN A 259 12.45 -3.63 16.09
N PHE A 260 13.50 -3.78 15.29
CA PHE A 260 13.85 -4.94 14.50
C PHE A 260 14.74 -5.83 15.32
#